data_f4d1a99d232f93b582a40f080ba417ff
#
_entry.id   f4d1a99d232f93b582a40f080ba417ff
#
_cell.length_a   1.000
_cell.length_b   1.000
_cell.length_c   1.000
_cell.angle_alpha   90.00
_cell.angle_beta   90.00
_cell.angle_gamma   90.00
#
_symmetry.space_group_name_H-M   'P 1'
#
loop_
_entity.id
_entity.type
_entity.pdbx_description
1 polymer ?
#
loop_
_entity_poly.entity_id
_entity_poly.type
_entity_poly.pdbx_seq_one_letter_code
_entity_poly.pdbx_strand_id
1 'polypeptide(L)' 'MPLTIADIRAAATRIQGRVLRTPSIENPAVSAACGARVSLKLDNLQATGAFKERGAANRLALSLIHI' A
#
# COMPACT_ATOMS: atom_id res chain seq x y z
N MET A 1 5.49 6.21 -19.47
CA MET A 1 6.75 6.18 -18.72
C MET A 1 6.80 4.93 -17.84
N PRO A 2 7.87 4.15 -17.89
CA PRO A 2 7.98 2.98 -17.04
C PRO A 2 8.09 3.39 -15.56
N LEU A 3 7.40 2.64 -14.71
CA LEU A 3 7.47 2.81 -13.28
C LEU A 3 8.77 2.19 -12.75
N THR A 4 9.49 2.90 -11.88
CA THR A 4 10.73 2.42 -11.28
C THR A 4 10.54 2.17 -9.80
N ILE A 5 11.49 1.43 -9.19
CA ILE A 5 11.49 1.23 -7.74
C ILE A 5 11.69 2.57 -7.00
N ALA A 6 12.43 3.51 -7.61
CA ALA A 6 12.59 4.85 -7.05
C ALA A 6 11.25 5.59 -6.96
N ASP A 7 10.39 5.43 -7.98
CA ASP A 7 9.05 6.03 -7.97
C ASP A 7 8.20 5.47 -6.83
N ILE A 8 8.28 4.17 -6.58
CA ILE A 8 7.54 3.52 -5.50
C ILE A 8 8.06 3.98 -4.13
N ARG A 9 9.37 4.09 -3.97
CA ARG A 9 9.96 4.58 -2.72
C ARG A 9 9.60 6.03 -2.45
N ALA A 10 9.57 6.87 -3.48
CA ALA A 10 9.14 8.26 -3.35
C ALA A 10 7.67 8.34 -2.94
N ALA A 11 6.81 7.50 -3.51
CA ALA A 11 5.40 7.43 -3.13
C ALA A 11 5.25 6.97 -1.66
N ALA A 12 6.02 5.97 -1.23
CA ALA A 12 5.99 5.50 0.14
C ALA A 12 6.34 6.63 1.13
N THR A 13 7.32 7.45 0.80
CA THR A 13 7.69 8.60 1.62
C THR A 13 6.56 9.64 1.67
N ARG A 14 5.92 9.92 0.51
CA ARG A 14 4.82 10.90 0.44
C ARG A 14 3.62 10.52 1.30
N ILE A 15 3.27 9.23 1.36
CA ILE A 15 2.10 8.77 2.12
C ILE A 15 2.41 8.52 3.59
N GLN A 16 3.65 8.60 4.00
CA GLN A 16 4.06 8.37 5.38
C GLN A 16 3.33 9.33 6.32
N GLY A 17 2.66 8.78 7.35
CA GLY A 17 1.84 9.56 8.26
C GLY A 17 0.45 9.92 7.74
N ARG A 18 0.14 9.65 6.47
CA ARG A 18 -1.17 9.91 5.85
C ARG A 18 -2.03 8.65 5.78
N VAL A 19 -1.40 7.49 5.77
CA VAL A 19 -2.07 6.19 5.79
C VAL A 19 -1.51 5.37 6.94
N LEU A 20 -2.27 4.37 7.39
CA LEU A 20 -1.81 3.44 8.42
C LEU A 20 -0.83 2.45 7.80
N ARG A 21 0.23 2.16 8.52
CA ARG A 21 1.14 1.08 8.14
C ARG A 21 0.55 -0.24 8.63
N THR A 22 -0.20 -0.90 7.77
CA THR A 22 -0.88 -2.14 8.11
C THR A 22 0.08 -3.33 8.06
N PRO A 23 -0.17 -4.39 8.87
CA PRO A 23 0.69 -5.56 8.86
C PRO A 23 0.54 -6.38 7.59
N SER A 24 1.61 -7.10 7.23
CA SER A 24 1.57 -8.18 6.24
C SER A 24 1.73 -9.49 7.00
N ILE A 25 0.77 -10.39 6.86
CA ILE A 25 0.72 -11.64 7.61
C ILE A 25 0.70 -12.81 6.63
N GLU A 26 1.58 -13.78 6.85
CA GLU A 26 1.55 -15.00 6.07
C GLU A 26 0.29 -15.79 6.40
N ASN A 27 -0.43 -16.21 5.35
CA ASN A 27 -1.65 -16.99 5.50
C ASN A 27 -1.39 -18.45 5.14
N PRO A 28 -1.35 -19.36 6.14
CA PRO A 28 -1.05 -20.77 5.88
C PRO A 28 -2.08 -21.48 5.00
N ALA A 29 -3.36 -21.18 5.16
CA ALA A 29 -4.43 -21.81 4.39
C ALA A 29 -4.35 -21.45 2.92
N VAL A 30 -4.20 -20.14 2.60
CA VAL A 30 -4.07 -19.66 1.22
C VAL A 30 -2.76 -20.15 0.62
N SER A 31 -1.68 -20.17 1.40
CA SER A 31 -0.37 -20.65 0.96
C SER A 31 -0.45 -22.12 0.55
N ALA A 32 -1.11 -22.97 1.35
CA ALA A 32 -1.30 -24.38 1.04
C ALA A 32 -2.12 -24.57 -0.24
N ALA A 33 -3.19 -23.80 -0.40
CA ALA A 33 -4.06 -23.89 -1.59
C ALA A 33 -3.35 -23.48 -2.87
N CYS A 34 -2.44 -22.50 -2.79
CA CYS A 34 -1.72 -21.97 -3.95
C CYS A 34 -0.40 -22.69 -4.25
N GLY A 35 0.12 -23.49 -3.32
CA GLY A 35 1.44 -24.10 -3.46
C GLY A 35 2.59 -23.10 -3.37
N ALA A 36 2.39 -21.95 -2.72
CA ALA A 36 3.38 -20.89 -2.58
C ALA A 36 3.18 -20.17 -1.24
N ARG A 37 4.20 -19.46 -0.78
CA ARG A 37 4.07 -18.62 0.41
C ARG A 37 3.26 -17.37 0.05
N VAL A 38 2.11 -17.20 0.68
CA VAL A 38 1.22 -16.07 0.45
C VAL A 38 1.11 -15.23 1.72
N SER A 39 1.42 -13.96 1.61
CA SER A 39 1.23 -12.98 2.68
C SER A 39 0.11 -12.03 2.29
N LEU A 40 -0.73 -11.68 3.26
CA LEU A 40 -1.82 -10.74 3.08
C LEU A 40 -1.45 -9.40 3.70
N LYS A 41 -1.47 -8.35 2.90
CA LYS A 41 -1.34 -6.98 3.37
C LYS A 41 -2.73 -6.52 3.82
N LEU A 42 -2.91 -6.27 5.11
CA LEU A 42 -4.22 -6.00 5.70
C LEU A 42 -4.66 -4.56 5.52
N ASP A 43 -4.78 -4.08 4.29
CA ASP A 43 -5.21 -2.71 4.02
C ASP A 43 -6.70 -2.46 4.29
N ASN A 44 -7.47 -3.51 4.60
CA ASN A 44 -8.81 -3.36 5.16
C ASN A 44 -8.78 -2.70 6.56
N LEU A 45 -7.61 -2.61 7.20
CA LEU A 45 -7.43 -1.92 8.48
C LEU A 45 -7.13 -0.43 8.31
N GLN A 46 -7.04 0.09 7.09
CA GLN A 46 -6.96 1.53 6.85
C GLN A 46 -8.23 2.23 7.37
N ALA A 47 -8.16 3.54 7.60
CA ALA A 47 -9.27 4.32 8.13
C ALA A 47 -10.55 4.18 7.30
N THR A 48 -10.42 4.08 5.97
CA THR A 48 -11.57 3.88 5.06
C THR A 48 -11.95 2.42 4.91
N GLY A 49 -11.15 1.49 5.41
CA GLY A 49 -11.34 0.05 5.23
C GLY A 49 -11.06 -0.44 3.82
N ALA A 50 -10.42 0.38 2.97
CA ALA A 50 -10.19 0.08 1.57
C ALA A 50 -8.73 0.14 1.19
N PHE A 51 -8.31 -0.72 0.25
CA PHE A 51 -6.94 -0.77 -0.24
C PHE A 51 -6.53 0.45 -1.08
N LYS A 52 -7.49 1.25 -1.55
CA LYS A 52 -7.23 2.43 -2.39
C LYS A 52 -6.70 3.63 -1.61
N GLU A 53 -6.70 3.60 -0.29
CA GLU A 53 -6.29 4.74 0.54
C GLU A 53 -4.87 5.20 0.25
N ARG A 54 -3.94 4.27 -0.01
CA ARG A 54 -2.54 4.59 -0.33
C ARG A 54 -2.44 5.41 -1.61
N GLY A 55 -3.12 4.98 -2.68
CA GLY A 55 -3.13 5.68 -3.95
C GLY A 55 -3.78 7.06 -3.85
N ALA A 56 -4.89 7.16 -3.14
CA ALA A 56 -5.59 8.42 -2.92
C ALA A 56 -4.72 9.40 -2.13
N ALA A 57 -4.08 8.95 -1.05
CA ALA A 57 -3.20 9.79 -0.25
C ALA A 57 -2.01 10.30 -1.07
N ASN A 58 -1.40 9.43 -1.88
CA ASN A 58 -0.29 9.81 -2.75
C ASN A 58 -0.71 10.88 -3.77
N ARG A 59 -1.87 10.68 -4.40
CA ARG A 59 -2.39 11.64 -5.39
C ARG A 59 -2.68 12.99 -4.76
N LEU A 60 -3.31 12.99 -3.59
CA LEU A 60 -3.59 14.23 -2.86
C LEU A 60 -2.31 14.96 -2.45
N ALA A 61 -1.31 14.22 -1.97
CA ALA A 61 -0.02 14.81 -1.60
C ALA A 61 0.66 15.47 -2.79
N LEU A 62 0.62 14.83 -3.97
CA LEU A 62 1.16 15.39 -5.19
C LEU A 62 0.41 16.66 -5.61
N SER A 63 -0.90 16.68 -5.47
CA SER A 63 -1.72 17.85 -5.80
C SER A 63 -1.37 19.03 -4.91
N LEU A 64 -1.13 18.81 -3.63
CA LEU A 64 -0.74 19.87 -2.69
C LEU A 64 0.62 20.48 -3.02
N ILE A 65 1.54 19.67 -3.54
CA ILE A 65 2.86 20.15 -3.96
C ILE A 65 2.76 21.11 -5.16
N HIS A 66 1.76 20.92 -6.01
CA HIS A 66 1.59 21.65 -7.25
C HIS A 66 0.56 22.79 -7.20
N ILE A 67 0.07 23.14 -6.02
CA ILE A 67 -0.85 24.27 -5.85
C ILE A 67 -0.13 25.61 -5.97
#